data_f80e8b21125648ef498be6ee8cf3097a
#
_entry.id   f80e8b21125648ef498be6ee8cf3097a
#
_cell.length_a   1.000
_cell.length_b   1.000
_cell.length_c   1.000
_cell.angle_alpha   90.00
_cell.angle_beta   90.00
_cell.angle_gamma   90.00
#
_symmetry.space_group_name_H-M   'P 1'
#
loop_
_entity.id
_entity.type
_entity.pdbx_description
1 polymer ?
#
loop_
_entity_poly.entity_id
_entity_poly.type
_entity_poly.pdbx_seq_one_letter_code
_entity_poly.pdbx_strand_id
1 'polypeptide(L)'
;MHILILGSGGREHSIAWAVKQNPKCTKLTCAPGNAGMQKIGSCINLDINDGNKIRTWSEENNVDLVIIGPEEPLSHGVSDILNLAGILTFAPSMEASKLESSKHFTKQICNISGAPTAKFKHFKDQKTALKFLNDTEFPLVIKADGLAAGKGVIIASTHAEAVTAINDMFGGQYGDAGAEVIIEEFMDGEEVSLFVLCDDTDILSIGSAQDHKRAYDNDAGPNTGGMGAYSPAPILTAEIEKKAISKIIEPCLKQMKKLGTPYKGVLYAGLMIKDEEPKLVEFNARLGDPECQVLMMRLGAQILDLILATCENRLVEARVAWADDHAITIVVAAKGYPNAYDKGFVTVSYTHLRAHETEADLVCRL
;
A
#
# COMPACT_ATOMS: atom_id res chain seq x y z
N MET A 1 -2.87 11.57 23.94
CA MET A 1 -3.85 11.42 22.85
C MET A 1 -4.42 10.01 22.88
N HIS A 2 -5.72 9.89 22.61
CA HIS A 2 -6.37 8.62 22.31
C HIS A 2 -6.34 8.41 20.78
N ILE A 3 -5.70 7.35 20.32
CA ILE A 3 -5.52 7.01 18.92
C ILE A 3 -6.33 5.77 18.59
N LEU A 4 -7.10 5.83 17.50
CA LEU A 4 -7.81 4.70 16.93
C LEU A 4 -7.13 4.28 15.62
N ILE A 5 -6.74 3.00 15.52
CA ILE A 5 -6.20 2.42 14.28
C ILE A 5 -7.22 1.47 13.69
N LEU A 6 -7.59 1.70 12.43
CA LEU A 6 -8.49 0.83 11.67
C LEU A 6 -7.70 -0.20 10.87
N GLY A 7 -8.04 -1.47 11.06
CA GLY A 7 -7.44 -2.62 10.40
C GLY A 7 -6.94 -3.69 11.36
N SER A 8 -6.49 -4.82 10.82
CA SER A 8 -6.10 -6.01 11.60
C SER A 8 -4.87 -6.74 11.06
N GLY A 9 -4.22 -6.22 10.02
CA GLY A 9 -3.07 -6.84 9.38
C GLY A 9 -1.74 -6.59 10.08
N GLY A 10 -0.67 -7.11 9.51
CA GLY A 10 0.71 -6.86 9.96
C GLY A 10 1.10 -5.38 9.86
N ARG A 11 0.63 -4.70 8.83
CA ARG A 11 0.78 -3.26 8.63
C ARG A 11 0.22 -2.47 9.82
N GLU A 12 -1.05 -2.68 10.16
CA GLU A 12 -1.70 -1.98 11.28
C GLU A 12 -1.06 -2.32 12.62
N HIS A 13 -0.61 -3.57 12.80
CA HIS A 13 0.10 -3.95 14.00
C HIS A 13 1.43 -3.22 14.14
N SER A 14 2.21 -3.08 13.06
CA SER A 14 3.49 -2.37 13.09
C SER A 14 3.31 -0.87 13.32
N ILE A 15 2.28 -0.25 12.74
CA ILE A 15 1.89 1.14 13.03
C ILE A 15 1.53 1.28 14.52
N ALA A 16 0.69 0.39 15.05
CA ALA A 16 0.28 0.40 16.45
C ALA A 16 1.47 0.29 17.39
N TRP A 17 2.42 -0.60 17.08
CA TRP A 17 3.65 -0.78 17.84
C TRP A 17 4.51 0.49 17.86
N ALA A 18 4.73 1.12 16.71
CA ALA A 18 5.54 2.32 16.61
C ALA A 18 4.86 3.53 17.27
N VAL A 19 3.57 3.75 17.02
CA VAL A 19 2.76 4.82 17.61
C VAL A 19 2.73 4.72 19.13
N LYS A 20 2.60 3.49 19.68
CA LYS A 20 2.52 3.26 21.13
C LYS A 20 3.79 3.67 21.87
N GLN A 21 4.95 3.69 21.20
CA GLN A 21 6.22 4.11 21.80
C GLN A 21 6.32 5.64 21.94
N ASN A 22 5.49 6.41 21.25
CA ASN A 22 5.49 7.87 21.36
C ASN A 22 4.74 8.30 22.62
N PRO A 23 5.33 9.15 23.50
CA PRO A 23 4.69 9.58 24.76
C PRO A 23 3.37 10.35 24.55
N LYS A 24 3.11 10.91 23.36
CA LYS A 24 1.82 11.52 23.02
C LYS A 24 0.69 10.50 22.95
N CYS A 25 0.98 9.23 22.67
CA CYS A 25 -0.02 8.15 22.64
C CYS A 25 -0.31 7.65 24.06
N THR A 26 -1.28 8.26 24.72
CA THR A 26 -1.68 7.86 26.09
C THR A 26 -2.68 6.71 26.10
N LYS A 27 -3.50 6.58 25.04
CA LYS A 27 -4.46 5.49 24.84
C LYS A 27 -4.45 5.03 23.41
N LEU A 28 -4.40 3.72 23.17
CA LEU A 28 -4.42 3.10 21.86
C LEU A 28 -5.58 2.12 21.75
N THR A 29 -6.39 2.27 20.72
CA THR A 29 -7.46 1.34 20.36
C THR A 29 -7.30 0.92 18.92
N CYS A 30 -7.58 -0.34 18.61
CA CYS A 30 -7.50 -0.92 17.27
C CYS A 30 -8.86 -1.55 16.91
N ALA A 31 -9.29 -1.41 15.66
CA ALA A 31 -10.56 -1.95 15.18
C ALA A 31 -10.39 -2.62 13.80
N PRO A 32 -10.72 -3.90 13.64
CA PRO A 32 -11.00 -4.86 14.70
C PRO A 32 -9.74 -5.25 15.50
N GLY A 33 -8.54 -4.96 14.98
CA GLY A 33 -7.27 -5.37 15.57
C GLY A 33 -7.01 -6.86 15.45
N ASN A 34 -5.95 -7.33 16.14
CA ASN A 34 -5.56 -8.74 16.20
C ASN A 34 -4.95 -9.10 17.56
N ALA A 35 -4.64 -10.38 17.76
CA ALA A 35 -4.11 -10.88 19.03
C ALA A 35 -2.76 -10.25 19.45
N GLY A 36 -1.93 -9.82 18.50
CA GLY A 36 -0.69 -9.08 18.77
C GLY A 36 -0.97 -7.66 19.24
N MET A 37 -1.90 -6.98 18.59
CA MET A 37 -2.32 -5.62 18.94
C MET A 37 -2.98 -5.55 20.31
N GLN A 38 -3.68 -6.61 20.76
CA GLN A 38 -4.24 -6.71 22.11
C GLN A 38 -3.18 -6.63 23.21
N LYS A 39 -1.91 -6.92 22.91
CA LYS A 39 -0.81 -6.81 23.90
C LYS A 39 -0.33 -5.38 24.11
N ILE A 40 -0.62 -4.47 23.19
CA ILE A 40 -0.12 -3.09 23.19
C ILE A 40 -1.23 -2.04 23.28
N GLY A 41 -2.48 -2.42 23.01
CA GLY A 41 -3.66 -1.56 23.07
C GLY A 41 -4.94 -2.36 23.28
N SER A 42 -6.09 -1.70 23.31
CA SER A 42 -7.39 -2.37 23.31
C SER A 42 -7.85 -2.67 21.89
N CYS A 43 -8.49 -3.82 21.69
CA CYS A 43 -9.13 -4.15 20.42
C CYS A 43 -10.65 -4.16 20.59
N ILE A 44 -11.37 -3.60 19.62
CA ILE A 44 -12.83 -3.50 19.61
C ILE A 44 -13.38 -4.04 18.30
N ASN A 45 -14.54 -4.67 18.37
CA ASN A 45 -15.24 -5.10 17.15
C ASN A 45 -16.04 -3.91 16.59
N LEU A 46 -15.54 -3.30 15.53
CA LEU A 46 -16.17 -2.20 14.82
C LEU A 46 -16.02 -2.45 13.31
N ASP A 47 -17.11 -2.24 12.58
CA ASP A 47 -17.08 -2.29 11.13
C ASP A 47 -16.30 -1.08 10.59
N ILE A 48 -15.12 -1.34 10.06
CA ILE A 48 -14.19 -0.29 9.60
C ILE A 48 -14.61 0.36 8.28
N ASN A 49 -15.62 -0.17 7.59
CA ASN A 49 -16.17 0.39 6.38
C ASN A 49 -17.39 1.31 6.65
N ASP A 50 -17.92 1.29 7.88
CA ASP A 50 -19.03 2.15 8.30
C ASP A 50 -18.52 3.43 8.98
N GLY A 51 -18.28 4.47 8.19
CA GLY A 51 -17.77 5.75 8.68
C GLY A 51 -18.66 6.41 9.75
N ASN A 52 -20.00 6.20 9.72
CA ASN A 52 -20.88 6.76 10.73
C ASN A 52 -20.74 6.05 12.07
N LYS A 53 -20.58 4.73 12.09
CA LYS A 53 -20.30 3.99 13.33
C LYS A 53 -18.94 4.37 13.91
N ILE A 54 -17.92 4.52 13.05
CA ILE A 54 -16.59 4.93 13.50
C ILE A 54 -16.64 6.34 14.08
N ARG A 55 -17.34 7.28 13.42
CA ARG A 55 -17.55 8.64 13.92
C ARG A 55 -18.20 8.64 15.31
N THR A 56 -19.35 7.99 15.44
CA THR A 56 -20.11 7.94 16.70
C THR A 56 -19.25 7.37 17.82
N TRP A 57 -18.59 6.23 17.57
CA TRP A 57 -17.72 5.61 18.55
C TRP A 57 -16.54 6.51 18.94
N SER A 58 -15.94 7.22 17.97
CA SER A 58 -14.82 8.13 18.20
C SER A 58 -15.23 9.33 19.05
N GLU A 59 -16.40 9.92 18.80
CA GLU A 59 -16.97 11.04 19.57
C GLU A 59 -17.24 10.60 21.02
N GLU A 60 -17.91 9.46 21.22
CA GLU A 60 -18.23 8.91 22.55
C GLU A 60 -17.00 8.55 23.39
N ASN A 61 -15.89 8.19 22.72
CA ASN A 61 -14.66 7.76 23.37
C ASN A 61 -13.55 8.82 23.37
N ASN A 62 -13.83 10.05 22.91
CA ASN A 62 -12.89 11.16 22.83
C ASN A 62 -11.60 10.75 22.08
N VAL A 63 -11.75 10.22 20.87
CA VAL A 63 -10.63 9.88 19.98
C VAL A 63 -10.04 11.16 19.41
N ASP A 64 -8.74 11.35 19.56
CA ASP A 64 -8.02 12.52 19.06
C ASP A 64 -7.54 12.34 17.62
N LEU A 65 -7.23 11.09 17.23
CA LEU A 65 -6.67 10.77 15.91
C LEU A 65 -7.15 9.40 15.45
N VAL A 66 -7.63 9.32 14.20
CA VAL A 66 -7.90 8.05 13.51
C VAL A 66 -6.85 7.81 12.45
N ILE A 67 -6.25 6.61 12.44
CA ILE A 67 -5.31 6.15 11.41
C ILE A 67 -5.99 5.02 10.63
N ILE A 68 -6.15 5.19 9.31
CA ILE A 68 -6.76 4.19 8.44
C ILE A 68 -5.64 3.38 7.76
N GLY A 69 -5.58 2.09 8.07
CA GLY A 69 -4.55 1.19 7.52
C GLY A 69 -4.90 0.64 6.12
N PRO A 70 -6.06 -0.03 5.94
CA PRO A 70 -6.43 -0.67 4.68
C PRO A 70 -7.08 0.29 3.69
N GLU A 71 -7.13 -0.14 2.41
CA GLU A 71 -7.66 0.63 1.28
C GLU A 71 -9.20 0.65 1.22
N GLU A 72 -9.85 -0.40 1.72
CA GLU A 72 -11.31 -0.52 1.58
C GLU A 72 -12.08 0.60 2.28
N PRO A 73 -11.80 0.98 3.53
CA PRO A 73 -12.44 2.13 4.18
C PRO A 73 -12.22 3.46 3.44
N LEU A 74 -11.10 3.61 2.73
CA LEU A 74 -10.83 4.81 1.93
C LEU A 74 -11.82 4.92 0.77
N SER A 75 -12.05 3.82 0.07
CA SER A 75 -13.00 3.75 -1.04
C SER A 75 -14.48 3.93 -0.59
N HIS A 76 -14.77 3.70 0.69
CA HIS A 76 -16.08 3.96 1.31
C HIS A 76 -16.23 5.38 1.90
N GLY A 77 -15.21 6.24 1.75
CA GLY A 77 -15.27 7.62 2.22
C GLY A 77 -15.24 7.81 3.73
N VAL A 78 -14.72 6.82 4.45
CA VAL A 78 -14.61 6.89 5.93
C VAL A 78 -13.83 8.11 6.37
N SER A 79 -12.73 8.44 5.69
CA SER A 79 -11.92 9.64 5.99
C SER A 79 -12.70 10.94 5.82
N ASP A 80 -13.54 11.03 4.79
CA ASP A 80 -14.36 12.22 4.53
C ASP A 80 -15.40 12.45 5.63
N ILE A 81 -16.06 11.37 6.06
CA ILE A 81 -17.05 11.41 7.17
C ILE A 81 -16.41 11.87 8.48
N LEU A 82 -15.21 11.34 8.80
CA LEU A 82 -14.49 11.69 10.02
C LEU A 82 -13.98 13.13 9.99
N ASN A 83 -13.40 13.57 8.88
CA ASN A 83 -12.92 14.94 8.70
C ASN A 83 -14.07 15.96 8.77
N LEU A 84 -15.24 15.66 8.20
CA LEU A 84 -16.43 16.51 8.30
C LEU A 84 -16.94 16.62 9.75
N ALA A 85 -16.73 15.61 10.57
CA ALA A 85 -17.03 15.63 12.00
C ALA A 85 -15.95 16.32 12.85
N GLY A 86 -14.85 16.81 12.24
CA GLY A 86 -13.75 17.44 12.95
C GLY A 86 -12.81 16.46 13.67
N ILE A 87 -12.90 15.17 13.37
CA ILE A 87 -12.01 14.14 13.90
C ILE A 87 -10.75 14.09 13.04
N LEU A 88 -9.59 14.34 13.64
CA LEU A 88 -8.32 14.29 12.93
C LEU A 88 -8.10 12.90 12.34
N THR A 89 -7.87 12.81 11.04
CA THR A 89 -7.78 11.53 10.34
C THR A 89 -6.55 11.49 9.43
N PHE A 90 -5.73 10.45 9.62
CA PHE A 90 -4.59 10.18 8.75
C PHE A 90 -5.01 9.23 7.64
N ALA A 91 -5.44 9.80 6.54
CA ALA A 91 -5.84 9.13 5.30
C ALA A 91 -6.14 10.15 4.20
N PRO A 92 -6.06 9.80 2.91
CA PRO A 92 -6.58 10.62 1.83
C PRO A 92 -8.12 10.61 1.83
N SER A 93 -8.73 11.57 1.12
CA SER A 93 -10.16 11.54 0.82
C SER A 93 -10.52 10.39 -0.11
N MET A 94 -11.80 10.03 -0.18
CA MET A 94 -12.30 9.01 -1.11
C MET A 94 -11.89 9.32 -2.56
N GLU A 95 -12.05 10.56 -3.00
CA GLU A 95 -11.66 10.97 -4.35
C GLU A 95 -10.14 10.88 -4.57
N ALA A 96 -9.33 11.26 -3.59
CA ALA A 96 -7.87 11.15 -3.69
C ALA A 96 -7.39 9.70 -3.65
N SER A 97 -8.09 8.81 -2.94
CA SER A 97 -7.79 7.37 -2.89
C SER A 97 -7.99 6.66 -4.23
N LYS A 98 -8.63 7.31 -5.22
CA LYS A 98 -8.71 6.79 -6.60
C LYS A 98 -7.36 6.58 -7.26
N LEU A 99 -6.29 7.18 -6.74
CA LEU A 99 -4.92 6.85 -7.16
C LEU A 99 -4.55 5.38 -6.90
N GLU A 100 -5.21 4.68 -5.98
CA GLU A 100 -5.08 3.23 -5.78
C GLU A 100 -6.28 2.47 -6.33
N SER A 101 -7.51 2.93 -6.01
CA SER A 101 -8.72 2.19 -6.30
C SER A 101 -9.11 2.15 -7.79
N SER A 102 -8.54 3.03 -8.63
CA SER A 102 -8.68 2.99 -10.09
C SER A 102 -7.34 3.18 -10.79
N LYS A 103 -6.85 2.12 -11.38
CA LYS A 103 -5.61 2.14 -12.17
C LYS A 103 -5.77 3.02 -13.41
N HIS A 104 -6.98 3.03 -14.00
CA HIS A 104 -7.30 3.92 -15.12
C HIS A 104 -7.18 5.39 -14.70
N PHE A 105 -7.73 5.77 -13.56
CA PHE A 105 -7.61 7.12 -13.04
C PHE A 105 -6.13 7.51 -12.85
N THR A 106 -5.33 6.66 -12.22
CA THR A 106 -3.89 6.89 -12.05
C THR A 106 -3.17 7.09 -13.37
N LYS A 107 -3.47 6.25 -14.37
CA LYS A 107 -2.89 6.40 -15.71
C LYS A 107 -3.31 7.70 -16.41
N GLN A 108 -4.55 8.14 -16.21
CA GLN A 108 -5.00 9.44 -16.71
C GLN A 108 -4.24 10.59 -16.04
N ILE A 109 -4.06 10.54 -14.71
CA ILE A 109 -3.26 11.52 -13.98
C ILE A 109 -1.82 11.57 -14.51
N CYS A 110 -1.18 10.41 -14.72
CA CYS A 110 0.16 10.33 -15.30
C CYS A 110 0.22 10.96 -16.68
N ASN A 111 -0.71 10.63 -17.56
CA ASN A 111 -0.74 11.21 -18.92
C ASN A 111 -0.88 12.73 -18.92
N ILE A 112 -1.78 13.28 -18.10
CA ILE A 112 -2.04 14.72 -18.01
C ILE A 112 -0.84 15.45 -17.38
N SER A 113 -0.23 14.86 -16.37
CA SER A 113 0.90 15.44 -15.64
C SER A 113 2.25 15.24 -16.34
N GLY A 114 2.33 14.34 -17.32
CA GLY A 114 3.57 13.94 -17.98
C GLY A 114 4.44 12.99 -17.15
N ALA A 115 3.91 12.40 -16.09
CA ALA A 115 4.64 11.47 -15.24
C ALA A 115 4.95 10.16 -15.98
N PRO A 116 6.23 9.70 -16.00
CA PRO A 116 6.61 8.49 -16.70
C PRO A 116 5.97 7.23 -16.10
N THR A 117 5.26 6.48 -16.92
CA THR A 117 4.61 5.20 -16.58
C THR A 117 4.56 4.31 -17.84
N ALA A 118 4.17 3.05 -17.71
CA ALA A 118 3.95 2.15 -18.83
C ALA A 118 2.92 2.72 -19.81
N LYS A 119 3.14 2.54 -21.12
CA LYS A 119 2.10 2.77 -22.11
C LYS A 119 0.94 1.84 -21.85
N PHE A 120 -0.28 2.33 -21.99
CA PHE A 120 -1.46 1.57 -21.63
C PHE A 120 -2.62 1.81 -22.58
N LYS A 121 -3.56 0.87 -22.59
CA LYS A 121 -4.91 1.04 -23.12
C LYS A 121 -5.95 0.52 -22.14
N HIS A 122 -7.09 1.19 -22.10
CA HIS A 122 -8.22 0.87 -21.23
C HIS A 122 -9.36 0.29 -22.04
N PHE A 123 -10.00 -0.75 -21.52
CA PHE A 123 -11.07 -1.49 -22.16
C PHE A 123 -12.24 -1.71 -21.20
N LYS A 124 -13.45 -1.41 -21.71
CA LYS A 124 -14.73 -1.61 -21.00
C LYS A 124 -15.50 -2.82 -21.52
N ASP A 125 -14.99 -3.48 -22.53
CA ASP A 125 -15.58 -4.70 -23.08
C ASP A 125 -14.52 -5.69 -23.55
N GLN A 126 -14.83 -6.97 -23.37
CA GLN A 126 -13.96 -8.09 -23.65
C GLN A 126 -13.57 -8.17 -25.13
N LYS A 127 -14.52 -7.90 -26.04
CA LYS A 127 -14.29 -8.06 -27.50
C LYS A 127 -13.25 -7.08 -28.01
N THR A 128 -13.30 -5.83 -27.56
CA THR A 128 -12.29 -4.82 -27.97
C THR A 128 -10.94 -5.09 -27.33
N ALA A 129 -10.89 -5.58 -26.08
CA ALA A 129 -9.66 -6.00 -25.43
C ALA A 129 -8.99 -7.17 -26.17
N LEU A 130 -9.74 -8.21 -26.52
CA LEU A 130 -9.24 -9.35 -27.30
C LEU A 130 -8.78 -8.95 -28.69
N LYS A 131 -9.51 -8.05 -29.38
CA LYS A 131 -9.11 -7.54 -30.70
C LYS A 131 -7.78 -6.80 -30.65
N PHE A 132 -7.50 -6.07 -29.58
CA PHE A 132 -6.27 -5.33 -29.40
C PHE A 132 -5.04 -6.24 -29.36
N LEU A 133 -5.15 -7.48 -28.84
CA LEU A 133 -4.04 -8.42 -28.77
C LEU A 133 -3.48 -8.85 -30.13
N ASN A 134 -4.27 -8.76 -31.22
CA ASN A 134 -3.85 -9.21 -32.54
C ASN A 134 -2.68 -8.41 -33.14
N ASP A 135 -2.55 -7.14 -32.70
CA ASP A 135 -1.54 -6.20 -33.23
C ASP A 135 -0.52 -5.79 -32.13
N THR A 136 -0.34 -6.63 -31.10
CA THR A 136 0.47 -6.26 -29.93
C THR A 136 1.59 -7.26 -29.69
N GLU A 137 2.76 -6.76 -29.32
CA GLU A 137 3.93 -7.56 -28.94
C GLU A 137 3.83 -8.01 -27.48
N PHE A 138 4.48 -9.13 -27.13
CA PHE A 138 4.52 -9.69 -25.78
C PHE A 138 5.94 -9.59 -25.20
N PRO A 139 6.10 -9.55 -23.86
CA PRO A 139 5.05 -9.70 -22.84
C PRO A 139 4.21 -8.43 -22.63
N LEU A 140 2.99 -8.65 -22.08
CA LEU A 140 2.04 -7.60 -21.70
C LEU A 140 1.67 -7.74 -20.22
N VAL A 141 1.24 -6.62 -19.60
CA VAL A 141 0.66 -6.64 -18.27
C VAL A 141 -0.84 -6.31 -18.36
N ILE A 142 -1.68 -7.24 -17.90
CA ILE A 142 -3.13 -7.13 -17.92
C ILE A 142 -3.60 -6.93 -16.48
N LYS A 143 -4.31 -5.83 -16.24
CA LYS A 143 -4.74 -5.42 -14.89
C LYS A 143 -6.25 -5.21 -14.86
N ALA A 144 -6.92 -5.77 -13.86
CA ALA A 144 -8.28 -5.39 -13.51
C ALA A 144 -8.29 -3.96 -12.95
N ASP A 145 -9.24 -3.11 -13.38
CA ASP A 145 -9.40 -1.77 -12.81
C ASP A 145 -10.25 -1.85 -11.55
N GLY A 146 -9.66 -1.55 -10.41
CA GLY A 146 -10.28 -1.65 -9.11
C GLY A 146 -9.42 -2.39 -8.09
N LEU A 147 -9.96 -2.49 -6.86
CA LEU A 147 -9.31 -3.18 -5.75
C LEU A 147 -9.45 -4.70 -5.93
N ALA A 148 -8.36 -5.39 -6.17
CA ALA A 148 -8.31 -6.85 -6.39
C ALA A 148 -7.32 -7.55 -5.44
N ALA A 149 -6.98 -6.94 -4.30
CA ALA A 149 -6.08 -7.48 -3.28
C ALA A 149 -4.74 -8.03 -3.85
N GLY A 150 -4.14 -7.29 -4.80
CA GLY A 150 -2.88 -7.67 -5.46
C GLY A 150 -2.98 -8.82 -6.46
N LYS A 151 -4.16 -9.43 -6.65
CA LYS A 151 -4.36 -10.60 -7.53
C LYS A 151 -4.84 -10.24 -8.94
N GLY A 152 -5.26 -9.00 -9.17
CA GLY A 152 -5.79 -8.54 -10.45
C GLY A 152 -4.73 -8.10 -11.46
N VAL A 153 -3.48 -8.57 -11.35
CA VAL A 153 -2.37 -8.24 -12.25
C VAL A 153 -1.77 -9.53 -12.80
N ILE A 154 -1.78 -9.67 -14.12
CA ILE A 154 -1.27 -10.85 -14.83
C ILE A 154 -0.25 -10.39 -15.88
N ILE A 155 0.96 -10.92 -15.80
CA ILE A 155 1.97 -10.77 -16.84
C ILE A 155 1.76 -11.91 -17.83
N ALA A 156 1.36 -11.57 -19.04
CA ALA A 156 1.14 -12.52 -20.13
C ALA A 156 2.34 -12.51 -21.08
N SER A 157 3.05 -13.63 -21.15
CA SER A 157 4.21 -13.81 -22.05
C SER A 157 3.79 -14.26 -23.45
N THR A 158 2.56 -14.74 -23.60
CA THR A 158 2.01 -15.25 -24.85
C THR A 158 0.60 -14.72 -25.11
N HIS A 159 0.19 -14.73 -26.39
CA HIS A 159 -1.18 -14.40 -26.78
C HIS A 159 -2.22 -15.26 -26.05
N ALA A 160 -1.98 -16.57 -25.91
CA ALA A 160 -2.90 -17.48 -25.24
C ALA A 160 -3.10 -17.13 -23.74
N GLU A 161 -2.02 -16.79 -23.04
CA GLU A 161 -2.08 -16.33 -21.65
C GLU A 161 -2.86 -15.01 -21.53
N ALA A 162 -2.64 -14.07 -22.47
CA ALA A 162 -3.35 -12.80 -22.48
C ALA A 162 -4.87 -12.99 -22.73
N VAL A 163 -5.25 -13.87 -23.65
CA VAL A 163 -6.65 -14.22 -23.90
C VAL A 163 -7.28 -14.82 -22.65
N THR A 164 -6.60 -15.74 -21.97
CA THR A 164 -7.08 -16.33 -20.72
C THR A 164 -7.27 -15.26 -19.64
N ALA A 165 -6.28 -14.41 -19.43
CA ALA A 165 -6.34 -13.34 -18.42
C ALA A 165 -7.53 -12.39 -18.68
N ILE A 166 -7.73 -11.95 -19.92
CA ILE A 166 -8.87 -11.07 -20.29
C ILE A 166 -10.20 -11.79 -20.04
N ASN A 167 -10.31 -13.07 -20.42
CA ASN A 167 -11.54 -13.85 -20.21
C ASN A 167 -11.85 -14.00 -18.72
N ASP A 168 -10.84 -14.30 -17.89
CA ASP A 168 -11.00 -14.45 -16.44
C ASP A 168 -11.44 -13.14 -15.78
N MET A 169 -10.86 -12.00 -16.22
CA MET A 169 -11.22 -10.68 -15.68
C MET A 169 -12.66 -10.32 -16.01
N PHE A 170 -13.04 -10.31 -17.28
CA PHE A 170 -14.43 -10.01 -17.68
C PHE A 170 -15.42 -11.12 -17.30
N GLY A 171 -14.93 -12.35 -17.04
CA GLY A 171 -15.72 -13.48 -16.56
C GLY A 171 -16.14 -13.39 -15.09
N GLY A 172 -15.76 -12.33 -14.38
CA GLY A 172 -16.16 -12.08 -12.99
C GLY A 172 -15.28 -12.73 -11.92
N GLN A 173 -14.13 -13.30 -12.28
CA GLN A 173 -13.20 -13.88 -11.30
C GLN A 173 -12.69 -12.85 -10.27
N TYR A 174 -12.70 -11.56 -10.65
CA TYR A 174 -12.26 -10.44 -9.81
C TYR A 174 -13.42 -9.54 -9.36
N GLY A 175 -14.68 -10.05 -9.41
CA GLY A 175 -15.86 -9.27 -9.06
C GLY A 175 -15.97 -7.99 -9.89
N ASP A 176 -16.45 -6.91 -9.28
CA ASP A 176 -16.64 -5.61 -9.95
C ASP A 176 -15.31 -5.00 -10.44
N ALA A 177 -14.17 -5.35 -9.82
CA ALA A 177 -12.86 -4.89 -10.26
C ALA A 177 -12.49 -5.36 -11.69
N GLY A 178 -13.03 -6.51 -12.12
CA GLY A 178 -12.82 -7.06 -13.48
C GLY A 178 -13.74 -6.48 -14.56
N ALA A 179 -14.65 -5.56 -14.20
CA ALA A 179 -15.58 -4.96 -15.18
C ALA A 179 -14.87 -4.08 -16.22
N GLU A 180 -13.70 -3.57 -15.89
CA GLU A 180 -12.83 -2.79 -16.78
C GLU A 180 -11.39 -3.33 -16.69
N VAL A 181 -10.67 -3.32 -17.82
CA VAL A 181 -9.34 -3.89 -17.93
C VAL A 181 -8.37 -2.89 -18.52
N ILE A 182 -7.16 -2.83 -17.95
CA ILE A 182 -6.04 -2.06 -18.48
C ILE A 182 -5.00 -3.04 -19.02
N ILE A 183 -4.55 -2.82 -20.24
CA ILE A 183 -3.45 -3.55 -20.86
C ILE A 183 -2.27 -2.59 -20.99
N GLU A 184 -1.14 -2.97 -20.40
CA GLU A 184 0.09 -2.16 -20.36
C GLU A 184 1.24 -2.87 -21.07
N GLU A 185 2.18 -2.08 -21.59
CA GLU A 185 3.49 -2.61 -21.96
C GLU A 185 4.18 -3.19 -20.72
N PHE A 186 4.92 -4.28 -20.91
CA PHE A 186 5.77 -4.80 -19.85
C PHE A 186 6.96 -3.85 -19.65
N MET A 187 7.17 -3.44 -18.41
CA MET A 187 8.36 -2.68 -18.03
C MET A 187 9.42 -3.62 -17.49
N ASP A 188 10.56 -3.65 -18.15
CA ASP A 188 11.75 -4.34 -17.67
C ASP A 188 12.52 -3.45 -16.69
N GLY A 189 13.10 -4.04 -15.65
CA GLY A 189 13.84 -3.32 -14.61
C GLY A 189 13.74 -3.97 -13.25
N GLU A 190 14.09 -3.23 -12.22
CA GLU A 190 14.00 -3.65 -10.83
C GLU A 190 12.92 -2.84 -10.10
N GLU A 191 11.99 -3.55 -9.44
CA GLU A 191 10.87 -2.91 -8.74
C GLU A 191 11.30 -2.45 -7.35
N VAL A 192 10.85 -1.26 -6.95
CA VAL A 192 11.09 -0.68 -5.63
C VAL A 192 9.93 0.17 -5.19
N SER A 193 9.70 0.20 -3.87
CA SER A 193 8.66 0.98 -3.21
C SER A 193 9.25 2.24 -2.59
N LEU A 194 8.72 3.41 -2.98
CA LEU A 194 9.03 4.71 -2.36
C LEU A 194 7.80 5.20 -1.58
N PHE A 195 7.99 5.59 -0.34
CA PHE A 195 6.92 6.09 0.53
C PHE A 195 7.15 7.57 0.85
N VAL A 196 6.11 8.36 0.63
CA VAL A 196 6.11 9.78 0.98
C VAL A 196 4.88 10.14 1.80
N LEU A 197 5.02 11.11 2.70
CA LEU A 197 3.91 11.81 3.33
C LEU A 197 3.59 13.07 2.52
N CYS A 198 2.31 13.37 2.42
CA CYS A 198 1.79 14.51 1.67
C CYS A 198 0.76 15.26 2.50
N ASP A 199 0.78 16.60 2.49
CA ASP A 199 -0.11 17.46 3.30
C ASP A 199 -0.78 18.58 2.49
N ASP A 200 -1.18 18.38 1.28
CA ASP A 200 -1.71 19.36 0.34
C ASP A 200 -0.67 20.28 -0.32
N THR A 201 0.47 20.56 0.33
CA THR A 201 1.50 21.49 -0.15
C THR A 201 2.86 20.86 -0.26
N ASP A 202 3.23 20.07 0.73
CA ASP A 202 4.58 19.54 0.90
C ASP A 202 4.61 18.02 0.79
N ILE A 203 5.78 17.52 0.40
CA ILE A 203 6.07 16.09 0.26
C ILE A 203 7.31 15.80 1.11
N LEU A 204 7.20 14.80 1.99
CA LEU A 204 8.29 14.32 2.81
C LEU A 204 8.52 12.83 2.57
N SER A 205 9.70 12.46 2.08
CA SER A 205 10.07 11.05 1.96
C SER A 205 10.20 10.40 3.34
N ILE A 206 9.55 9.26 3.51
CA ILE A 206 9.64 8.40 4.69
C ILE A 206 10.25 7.05 4.34
N GLY A 207 11.03 7.00 3.26
CA GLY A 207 11.94 5.93 2.91
C GLY A 207 11.47 5.01 1.81
N SER A 208 12.29 3.99 1.60
CA SER A 208 12.08 2.97 0.59
C SER A 208 12.06 1.58 1.21
N ALA A 209 11.40 0.68 0.51
CA ALA A 209 11.49 -0.75 0.77
C ALA A 209 11.48 -1.52 -0.55
N GLN A 210 11.98 -2.73 -0.52
CA GLN A 210 11.84 -3.66 -1.63
C GLN A 210 11.17 -4.91 -1.10
N ASP A 211 10.04 -5.27 -1.70
CA ASP A 211 9.25 -6.44 -1.34
C ASP A 211 9.53 -7.61 -2.31
N HIS A 212 9.21 -8.82 -1.86
CA HIS A 212 9.30 -10.04 -2.64
C HIS A 212 7.91 -10.63 -2.82
N LYS A 213 7.35 -10.48 -4.03
CA LYS A 213 5.94 -10.82 -4.32
C LYS A 213 5.73 -12.28 -4.72
N ARG A 214 6.77 -12.98 -5.17
CA ARG A 214 6.65 -14.36 -5.62
C ARG A 214 6.67 -15.34 -4.45
N ALA A 215 5.82 -16.37 -4.55
CA ALA A 215 5.60 -17.33 -3.47
C ALA A 215 6.74 -18.33 -3.27
N TYR A 216 7.59 -18.57 -4.28
CA TYR A 216 8.60 -19.63 -4.28
C TYR A 216 9.99 -19.07 -4.52
N ASP A 217 11.01 -19.88 -4.20
CA ASP A 217 12.42 -19.55 -4.38
C ASP A 217 12.74 -19.14 -5.83
N ASN A 218 13.78 -18.32 -5.98
CA ASN A 218 14.25 -17.79 -7.27
C ASN A 218 13.20 -16.94 -8.01
N ASP A 219 12.42 -16.17 -7.28
CA ASP A 219 11.36 -15.31 -7.81
C ASP A 219 10.36 -16.05 -8.71
N ALA A 220 9.98 -17.27 -8.27
CA ALA A 220 9.08 -18.14 -8.99
C ALA A 220 7.72 -18.28 -8.30
N GLY A 221 6.75 -18.86 -9.04
CA GLY A 221 5.40 -19.11 -8.52
C GLY A 221 4.44 -17.92 -8.69
N PRO A 222 3.25 -18.01 -8.09
CA PRO A 222 2.24 -16.97 -8.18
C PRO A 222 2.63 -15.72 -7.40
N ASN A 223 2.07 -14.57 -7.79
CA ASN A 223 2.16 -13.35 -7.00
C ASN A 223 1.37 -13.50 -5.69
N THR A 224 1.89 -12.86 -4.64
CA THR A 224 1.29 -12.80 -3.31
C THR A 224 1.11 -11.33 -2.89
N GLY A 225 0.63 -11.10 -1.67
CA GLY A 225 0.64 -9.76 -1.05
C GLY A 225 2.03 -9.30 -0.60
N GLY A 226 3.07 -10.13 -0.74
CA GLY A 226 4.44 -9.91 -0.28
C GLY A 226 4.88 -11.02 0.67
N MET A 227 6.01 -11.66 0.36
CA MET A 227 6.61 -12.73 1.19
C MET A 227 7.69 -12.20 2.13
N GLY A 228 7.98 -10.94 2.04
CA GLY A 228 8.94 -10.23 2.87
C GLY A 228 9.34 -8.91 2.24
N ALA A 229 10.01 -8.07 3.00
CA ALA A 229 10.56 -6.82 2.52
C ALA A 229 11.81 -6.43 3.31
N TYR A 230 12.62 -5.57 2.74
CA TYR A 230 13.73 -4.94 3.45
C TYR A 230 13.79 -3.43 3.17
N SER A 231 14.38 -2.69 4.09
CA SER A 231 14.56 -1.22 4.02
C SER A 231 15.93 -0.84 4.63
N PRO A 232 16.68 0.12 4.04
CA PRO A 232 16.40 0.79 2.78
C PRO A 232 16.61 -0.13 1.57
N ALA A 233 16.00 0.20 0.43
CA ALA A 233 16.22 -0.49 -0.83
C ALA A 233 17.46 0.10 -1.54
N PRO A 234 18.55 -0.67 -1.78
CA PRO A 234 19.79 -0.15 -2.32
C PRO A 234 19.65 0.43 -3.73
N ILE A 235 18.71 -0.08 -4.52
CA ILE A 235 18.44 0.39 -5.88
C ILE A 235 17.91 1.84 -5.89
N LEU A 236 17.22 2.28 -4.83
CA LEU A 236 16.70 3.64 -4.74
C LEU A 236 17.75 4.57 -4.13
N THR A 237 18.70 4.99 -4.96
CA THR A 237 19.68 6.01 -4.55
C THR A 237 18.99 7.36 -4.33
N ALA A 238 19.66 8.28 -3.62
CA ALA A 238 19.14 9.64 -3.39
C ALA A 238 18.84 10.39 -4.71
N GLU A 239 19.60 10.11 -5.77
CA GLU A 239 19.37 10.71 -7.08
C GLU A 239 18.11 10.15 -7.74
N ILE A 240 17.90 8.83 -7.70
CA ILE A 240 16.71 8.18 -8.24
C ILE A 240 15.48 8.59 -7.44
N GLU A 241 15.57 8.66 -6.12
CA GLU A 241 14.49 9.18 -5.26
C GLU A 241 14.10 10.61 -5.66
N LYS A 242 15.07 11.50 -5.84
CA LYS A 242 14.83 12.87 -6.31
C LYS A 242 14.16 12.90 -7.68
N LYS A 243 14.59 12.05 -8.62
CA LYS A 243 13.93 11.90 -9.94
C LYS A 243 12.49 11.41 -9.79
N ALA A 244 12.24 10.41 -8.95
CA ALA A 244 10.90 9.89 -8.71
C ALA A 244 9.97 10.95 -8.13
N ILE A 245 10.42 11.70 -7.14
CA ILE A 245 9.64 12.80 -6.56
C ILE A 245 9.35 13.87 -7.61
N SER A 246 10.37 14.39 -8.29
CA SER A 246 10.23 15.54 -9.19
C SER A 246 9.55 15.21 -10.53
N LYS A 247 9.74 14.00 -11.08
CA LYS A 247 9.17 13.59 -12.37
C LYS A 247 7.83 12.86 -12.26
N ILE A 248 7.53 12.23 -11.11
CA ILE A 248 6.35 11.38 -10.96
C ILE A 248 5.42 11.93 -9.87
N ILE A 249 5.87 11.99 -8.62
CA ILE A 249 5.00 12.26 -7.48
C ILE A 249 4.48 13.70 -7.51
N GLU A 250 5.38 14.68 -7.54
CA GLU A 250 4.97 16.10 -7.57
C GLU A 250 4.05 16.47 -8.74
N PRO A 251 4.33 16.07 -9.99
CA PRO A 251 3.44 16.38 -11.10
C PRO A 251 2.05 15.77 -10.94
N CYS A 252 1.96 14.51 -10.46
CA CYS A 252 0.69 13.85 -10.20
C CYS A 252 -0.09 14.56 -9.08
N LEU A 253 0.53 14.88 -7.96
CA LEU A 253 -0.11 15.58 -6.85
C LEU A 253 -0.55 17.01 -7.22
N LYS A 254 0.26 17.73 -8.00
CA LYS A 254 -0.13 19.03 -8.56
C LYS A 254 -1.36 18.90 -9.47
N GLN A 255 -1.46 17.82 -10.25
CA GLN A 255 -2.63 17.55 -11.08
C GLN A 255 -3.86 17.21 -10.23
N MET A 256 -3.71 16.39 -9.18
CA MET A 256 -4.79 16.11 -8.22
C MET A 256 -5.33 17.39 -7.58
N LYS A 257 -4.45 18.28 -7.15
CA LYS A 257 -4.85 19.58 -6.58
C LYS A 257 -5.62 20.44 -7.59
N LYS A 258 -5.22 20.47 -8.87
CA LYS A 258 -5.95 21.18 -9.94
C LYS A 258 -7.35 20.63 -10.18
N LEU A 259 -7.55 19.33 -9.97
CA LEU A 259 -8.85 18.67 -10.07
C LEU A 259 -9.75 18.90 -8.84
N GLY A 260 -9.26 19.61 -7.82
CA GLY A 260 -9.98 19.87 -6.57
C GLY A 260 -9.96 18.70 -5.60
N THR A 261 -9.07 17.73 -5.81
CA THR A 261 -8.90 16.54 -4.96
C THR A 261 -7.46 16.45 -4.43
N PRO A 262 -7.03 17.43 -3.61
CA PRO A 262 -5.67 17.41 -3.06
C PRO A 262 -5.43 16.13 -2.26
N TYR A 263 -4.19 15.62 -2.32
CA TYR A 263 -3.82 14.39 -1.62
C TYR A 263 -3.22 14.69 -0.25
N LYS A 264 -3.75 14.06 0.80
CA LYS A 264 -3.22 14.13 2.17
C LYS A 264 -3.11 12.73 2.74
N GLY A 265 -1.97 12.43 3.36
CA GLY A 265 -1.69 11.11 3.92
C GLY A 265 -0.39 10.52 3.38
N VAL A 266 -0.25 9.22 3.49
CA VAL A 266 0.88 8.51 2.89
C VAL A 266 0.56 8.13 1.45
N LEU A 267 1.52 8.35 0.55
CA LEU A 267 1.46 7.86 -0.83
C LEU A 267 2.62 6.88 -1.04
N TYR A 268 2.29 5.68 -1.43
CA TYR A 268 3.22 4.65 -1.84
C TYR A 268 3.31 4.67 -3.37
N ALA A 269 4.50 4.93 -3.91
CA ALA A 269 4.80 4.83 -5.32
C ALA A 269 5.58 3.54 -5.59
N GLY A 270 4.95 2.58 -6.28
CA GLY A 270 5.63 1.42 -6.87
C GLY A 270 6.36 1.86 -8.14
N LEU A 271 7.67 1.73 -8.15
CA LEU A 271 8.53 2.20 -9.21
C LEU A 271 9.26 1.06 -9.88
N MET A 272 9.38 1.11 -11.20
CA MET A 272 10.28 0.28 -11.99
C MET A 272 11.51 1.11 -12.34
N ILE A 273 12.68 0.65 -11.93
CA ILE A 273 13.95 1.33 -12.18
C ILE A 273 14.70 0.60 -13.30
N LYS A 274 15.00 1.32 -14.37
CA LYS A 274 15.86 0.85 -15.43
C LYS A 274 16.78 1.98 -15.87
N ASP A 275 18.07 1.71 -15.98
CA ASP A 275 19.10 2.69 -16.38
C ASP A 275 19.03 3.99 -15.54
N GLU A 276 18.84 3.84 -14.23
CA GLU A 276 18.68 4.93 -13.24
C GLU A 276 17.49 5.88 -13.51
N GLU A 277 16.53 5.46 -14.34
CA GLU A 277 15.30 6.23 -14.62
C GLU A 277 14.08 5.50 -14.01
N PRO A 278 13.35 6.17 -13.11
CA PRO A 278 12.13 5.64 -12.52
C PRO A 278 10.92 5.80 -13.43
N LYS A 279 10.09 4.76 -13.53
CA LYS A 279 8.74 4.80 -14.08
C LYS A 279 7.74 4.32 -13.06
N LEU A 280 6.57 4.94 -13.02
CA LEU A 280 5.51 4.52 -12.12
C LEU A 280 4.88 3.21 -12.59
N VAL A 281 4.85 2.22 -11.70
CA VAL A 281 4.07 0.98 -11.83
C VAL A 281 2.64 1.22 -11.38
N GLU A 282 2.50 1.71 -10.14
CA GLU A 282 1.22 2.03 -9.51
C GLU A 282 1.41 2.97 -8.31
N PHE A 283 0.34 3.63 -7.89
CA PHE A 283 0.24 4.23 -6.57
C PHE A 283 -0.61 3.37 -5.65
N ASN A 284 -0.27 3.39 -4.35
CA ASN A 284 -1.14 2.93 -3.28
C ASN A 284 -1.38 4.08 -2.29
N ALA A 285 -2.62 4.24 -1.87
CA ALA A 285 -3.08 5.37 -1.05
C ALA A 285 -2.92 5.10 0.46
N ARG A 286 -2.02 4.21 0.82
CA ARG A 286 -1.74 3.71 2.17
C ARG A 286 -0.35 3.11 2.23
N LEU A 287 0.11 2.76 3.45
CA LEU A 287 1.36 2.00 3.61
C LEU A 287 1.23 0.59 3.01
N GLY A 288 2.33 0.03 2.51
CA GLY A 288 2.39 -1.34 2.03
C GLY A 288 2.32 -2.38 3.17
N ASP A 289 2.06 -3.61 2.83
CA ASP A 289 2.16 -4.78 3.70
C ASP A 289 2.85 -5.89 2.90
N PRO A 290 4.14 -6.22 3.15
CA PRO A 290 4.87 -6.08 4.42
C PRO A 290 5.87 -4.89 4.52
N GLU A 291 5.88 -3.92 3.64
CA GLU A 291 6.88 -2.84 3.65
C GLU A 291 6.72 -1.93 4.89
N CYS A 292 5.50 -1.75 5.38
CA CYS A 292 5.24 -0.96 6.59
C CYS A 292 6.02 -1.48 7.80
N GLN A 293 6.15 -2.80 7.94
CA GLN A 293 6.84 -3.43 9.06
C GLN A 293 8.30 -2.98 9.13
N VAL A 294 9.01 -2.98 8.00
CA VAL A 294 10.42 -2.55 7.95
C VAL A 294 10.56 -1.04 8.09
N LEU A 295 9.61 -0.26 7.58
CA LEU A 295 9.61 1.19 7.77
C LEU A 295 9.38 1.56 9.23
N MET A 296 8.42 0.93 9.92
CA MET A 296 8.13 1.19 11.32
C MET A 296 9.30 0.82 12.24
N MET A 297 10.05 -0.24 11.93
CA MET A 297 11.28 -0.60 12.66
C MET A 297 12.35 0.50 12.57
N ARG A 298 12.46 1.19 11.43
CA ARG A 298 13.45 2.24 11.22
C ARG A 298 12.96 3.63 11.65
N LEU A 299 11.66 3.89 11.57
CA LEU A 299 11.08 5.17 12.00
C LEU A 299 10.83 5.21 13.52
N GLY A 300 10.38 4.11 14.10
CA GLY A 300 10.06 4.05 15.53
C GLY A 300 8.99 5.05 15.94
N ALA A 301 9.12 5.55 17.16
CA ALA A 301 8.15 6.45 17.80
C ALA A 301 7.86 7.74 17.01
N GLN A 302 8.81 8.23 16.20
CA GLN A 302 8.67 9.49 15.46
C GLN A 302 7.53 9.46 14.43
N ILE A 303 7.07 8.26 14.01
CA ILE A 303 5.99 8.14 13.04
C ILE A 303 4.72 8.88 13.47
N LEU A 304 4.41 8.92 14.76
CA LEU A 304 3.25 9.66 15.26
C LEU A 304 3.41 11.17 15.06
N ASP A 305 4.61 11.72 15.26
CA ASP A 305 4.86 13.14 15.03
C ASP A 305 4.76 13.50 13.55
N LEU A 306 5.23 12.61 12.68
CA LEU A 306 5.12 12.77 11.22
C LEU A 306 3.66 12.67 10.75
N ILE A 307 2.88 11.75 11.30
CA ILE A 307 1.44 11.62 11.04
C ILE A 307 0.71 12.91 11.46
N LEU A 308 0.99 13.42 12.66
CA LEU A 308 0.39 14.66 13.14
C LEU A 308 0.77 15.84 12.25
N ALA A 309 2.04 15.98 11.87
CA ALA A 309 2.50 17.02 10.96
C ALA A 309 1.77 16.95 9.60
N THR A 310 1.55 15.74 9.08
CA THR A 310 0.76 15.52 7.85
C THR A 310 -0.69 16.01 8.01
N CYS A 311 -1.36 15.59 9.09
CA CYS A 311 -2.76 15.92 9.31
C CYS A 311 -2.96 17.43 9.54
N GLU A 312 -1.98 18.11 10.13
CA GLU A 312 -2.01 19.52 10.51
C GLU A 312 -1.38 20.46 9.46
N ASN A 313 -1.03 19.96 8.27
CA ASN A 313 -0.36 20.71 7.18
C ASN A 313 0.95 21.40 7.63
N ARG A 314 1.79 20.66 8.33
CA ARG A 314 3.07 21.15 8.87
C ARG A 314 4.27 20.29 8.43
N LEU A 315 4.16 19.56 7.31
CA LEU A 315 5.26 18.72 6.81
C LEU A 315 6.53 19.52 6.50
N VAL A 316 6.39 20.79 6.13
CA VAL A 316 7.54 21.69 5.89
C VAL A 316 8.48 21.80 7.10
N GLU A 317 7.94 21.64 8.31
CA GLU A 317 8.68 21.70 9.58
C GLU A 317 9.26 20.32 9.96
N ALA A 318 8.70 19.24 9.40
CA ALA A 318 9.04 17.88 9.77
C ALA A 318 10.40 17.44 9.18
N ARG A 319 11.09 16.59 9.90
CA ARG A 319 12.34 15.93 9.45
C ARG A 319 12.29 14.48 9.89
N VAL A 320 12.81 13.60 9.06
CA VAL A 320 12.92 12.18 9.39
C VAL A 320 14.31 11.89 9.92
N ALA A 321 14.38 11.32 11.11
CA ALA A 321 15.62 10.78 11.68
C ALA A 321 15.59 9.25 11.48
N TRP A 322 16.44 8.76 10.60
CA TRP A 322 16.52 7.34 10.33
C TRP A 322 17.37 6.60 11.36
N ALA A 323 16.96 5.39 11.73
CA ALA A 323 17.89 4.46 12.34
C ALA A 323 18.98 4.09 11.31
N ASP A 324 20.22 3.96 11.77
CA ASP A 324 21.35 3.58 10.90
C ASP A 324 21.25 2.13 10.43
N ASP A 325 20.53 1.29 11.16
CA ASP A 325 20.32 -0.12 10.85
C ASP A 325 19.40 -0.35 9.66
N HIS A 326 19.61 -1.48 8.99
CA HIS A 326 18.70 -2.04 8.01
C HIS A 326 17.61 -2.84 8.73
N ALA A 327 16.42 -2.90 8.12
CA ALA A 327 15.33 -3.71 8.62
C ALA A 327 14.91 -4.73 7.57
N ILE A 328 14.60 -5.92 8.01
CA ILE A 328 14.05 -7.01 7.18
C ILE A 328 12.82 -7.60 7.86
N THR A 329 11.83 -7.98 7.07
CA THR A 329 10.68 -8.76 7.51
C THR A 329 10.49 -9.94 6.57
N ILE A 330 10.12 -11.10 7.14
CA ILE A 330 9.84 -12.31 6.40
C ILE A 330 8.42 -12.76 6.74
N VAL A 331 7.63 -13.09 5.71
CA VAL A 331 6.24 -13.52 5.88
C VAL A 331 6.17 -15.04 5.91
N VAL A 332 5.71 -15.61 7.02
CA VAL A 332 5.36 -17.02 7.11
C VAL A 332 3.92 -17.22 6.71
N ALA A 333 3.70 -18.11 5.75
CA ALA A 333 2.37 -18.42 5.26
C ALA A 333 2.04 -19.89 5.46
N ALA A 334 0.74 -20.21 5.59
CA ALA A 334 0.27 -21.58 5.62
C ALA A 334 0.59 -22.29 4.28
N LYS A 335 0.83 -23.59 4.35
CA LYS A 335 1.07 -24.40 3.14
C LYS A 335 -0.11 -24.26 2.17
N GLY A 336 0.20 -23.96 0.91
CA GLY A 336 -0.78 -23.74 -0.15
C GLY A 336 -1.03 -22.26 -0.50
N TYR A 337 -0.61 -21.33 0.37
CA TYR A 337 -0.70 -19.88 0.08
C TYR A 337 0.08 -19.54 -1.22
N PRO A 338 -0.42 -18.65 -2.10
CA PRO A 338 -1.61 -17.78 -1.98
C PRO A 338 -2.92 -18.42 -2.49
N ASN A 339 -2.88 -19.67 -2.92
CA ASN A 339 -4.06 -20.42 -3.38
C ASN A 339 -4.93 -20.87 -2.19
N ALA A 340 -5.66 -21.97 -2.31
CA ALA A 340 -6.43 -22.53 -1.21
C ALA A 340 -5.50 -23.06 -0.12
N TYR A 341 -5.68 -22.61 1.12
CA TYR A 341 -4.92 -23.06 2.30
C TYR A 341 -5.82 -23.14 3.53
N ASP A 342 -5.44 -24.01 4.46
CA ASP A 342 -6.14 -24.17 5.73
C ASP A 342 -5.86 -22.97 6.64
N LYS A 343 -6.89 -22.56 7.39
CA LYS A 343 -6.82 -21.47 8.37
C LYS A 343 -6.94 -22.02 9.80
N GLY A 344 -6.49 -21.23 10.77
CA GLY A 344 -6.68 -21.57 12.20
C GLY A 344 -5.54 -22.38 12.80
N PHE A 345 -4.41 -22.50 12.15
CA PHE A 345 -3.21 -23.07 12.78
C PHE A 345 -2.76 -22.22 13.97
N VAL A 346 -2.33 -22.90 15.03
CA VAL A 346 -1.75 -22.24 16.20
C VAL A 346 -0.38 -21.68 15.80
N THR A 347 -0.22 -20.37 15.97
CA THR A 347 1.06 -19.71 15.77
C THR A 347 1.97 -20.01 16.96
N VAL A 348 3.16 -20.57 16.74
CA VAL A 348 4.14 -20.83 17.79
C VAL A 348 4.93 -19.58 18.15
N SER A 349 5.22 -19.42 19.45
CA SER A 349 6.09 -18.37 19.95
C SER A 349 7.55 -18.73 19.72
N TYR A 350 8.40 -17.76 19.37
CA TYR A 350 9.82 -17.92 19.09
C TYR A 350 10.70 -18.36 20.26
N THR A 351 10.15 -18.44 21.45
CA THR A 351 10.87 -18.97 22.63
C THR A 351 11.36 -20.42 22.47
N HIS A 352 10.99 -21.09 21.38
CA HIS A 352 11.39 -22.46 21.08
C HIS A 352 12.42 -22.60 19.94
N LEU A 353 12.83 -21.49 19.32
CA LEU A 353 13.89 -21.54 18.31
C LEU A 353 15.23 -21.90 18.98
N ARG A 354 15.92 -22.87 18.44
CA ARG A 354 17.21 -23.35 18.96
C ARG A 354 18.35 -22.54 18.33
N ALA A 355 19.49 -22.48 19.04
CA ALA A 355 20.68 -21.72 18.64
C ALA A 355 21.34 -22.13 17.30
N HIS A 356 20.75 -23.04 16.53
CA HIS A 356 21.23 -23.48 15.24
C HIS A 356 20.29 -23.17 14.07
N GLU A 357 19.18 -22.48 14.34
CA GLU A 357 18.31 -21.99 13.27
C GLU A 357 18.89 -20.68 12.76
N THR A 358 19.05 -20.58 11.45
CA THR A 358 19.57 -19.39 10.80
C THR A 358 18.53 -18.26 10.87
N GLU A 359 18.96 -17.01 10.70
CA GLU A 359 18.04 -15.86 10.62
C GLU A 359 16.94 -16.05 9.55
N ALA A 360 17.21 -16.86 8.53
CA ALA A 360 16.25 -17.26 7.51
C ALA A 360 15.10 -18.16 8.05
N ASP A 361 15.31 -18.80 9.20
CA ASP A 361 14.30 -19.62 9.88
C ASP A 361 13.50 -18.81 10.92
N LEU A 362 13.92 -17.56 11.15
CA LEU A 362 13.30 -16.63 12.07
C LEU A 362 12.22 -15.85 11.35
N VAL A 363 11.02 -16.35 11.43
CA VAL A 363 9.90 -15.76 10.73
C VAL A 363 8.89 -15.22 11.71
N CYS A 364 8.71 -13.92 11.71
CA CYS A 364 7.71 -13.27 12.50
C CYS A 364 6.67 -12.58 11.65
N ARG A 365 5.44 -13.06 11.68
CA ARG A 365 4.30 -12.16 11.51
C ARG A 365 3.97 -11.58 12.89
N LEU A 366 4.21 -10.30 13.02
CA LEU A 366 3.55 -9.51 14.03
C LEU A 366 2.06 -9.42 13.75
#